data_742209bd80a5c3133f21a33d96c5d9e0
#
_entry.id   742209bd80a5c3133f21a33d96c5d9e0
#
_cell.length_a   1.000
_cell.length_b   1.000
_cell.length_c   1.000
_cell.angle_alpha   90.00
_cell.angle_beta   90.00
_cell.angle_gamma   90.00
#
_symmetry.space_group_name_H-M   'P 1'
#
loop_
_entity.id
_entity.type
_entity.pdbx_description
1 polymer ?
#
loop_
_entity_poly.entity_id
_entity_poly.type
_entity_poly.pdbx_seq_one_letter_code
_entity_poly.pdbx_strand_id
1 'polypeptide(L)'
;MSKLTSKTRLLTMSLITVTALVSCGNSSIISSSSSSSISSSTSSSSSSSSEETKVNVLENEDLTSEYIHWIGRTDYDEKQARVNFYYTATGFEVNFYGTELSVTFYAQSATDSGKRPYFSIFVDDADLPNDEVISIETVTQTIKLASGLTPGEHKLKILKRSEPYDGVTAISSVKTDGHFEKYVADENQLKFQILGASGISGHGSLGEPNTGRNTKNSSSLHAFGYLTARMFNAETQFVSNSGLGLVWGAHPTNLRKAYDYVGLDKSVNVVEKEWNHTSWVPDVVIVNIGGNDWTSYISNLSNQGPAKIQFKQAVIELLTHIHTLYPNTNVIWVHTNSSNGTEAQSAIGDYSKRKQVKVVVMPKVGSDGDPEGANGHNSVYTHIRAAQIIADAITEMTGLKQVKENITWNA
;
A
#
# COMPACT_ATOMS: atom_id res chain seq x y z
N MET A 1 -32.67 1.70 -51.45
CA MET A 1 -31.86 0.95 -52.45
C MET A 1 -30.41 1.42 -52.29
N SER A 2 -29.56 0.63 -51.75
CA SER A 2 -28.14 0.47 -52.15
C SER A 2 -27.46 -0.46 -51.11
N LYS A 3 -26.72 -1.38 -51.63
CA LYS A 3 -26.37 -2.71 -51.11
C LYS A 3 -25.21 -2.69 -50.12
N LEU A 4 -25.34 -3.57 -49.11
CA LEU A 4 -24.25 -4.14 -48.30
C LEU A 4 -23.19 -4.82 -49.19
N THR A 5 -21.92 -4.68 -48.83
CA THR A 5 -20.89 -5.70 -49.17
C THR A 5 -20.02 -5.97 -47.94
N SER A 6 -20.21 -7.21 -47.48
CA SER A 6 -19.38 -7.91 -46.50
C SER A 6 -18.01 -8.22 -47.11
N LYS A 7 -16.91 -8.00 -46.37
CA LYS A 7 -15.58 -8.58 -46.63
C LYS A 7 -15.10 -9.36 -45.43
N THR A 8 -15.31 -10.65 -45.49
CA THR A 8 -14.70 -11.66 -44.62
C THR A 8 -13.20 -11.76 -44.94
N ARG A 9 -12.31 -11.62 -43.95
CA ARG A 9 -10.90 -11.97 -44.07
C ARG A 9 -10.63 -13.23 -43.25
N LEU A 10 -10.23 -14.28 -43.97
CA LEU A 10 -9.70 -15.52 -43.43
C LEU A 10 -8.31 -15.26 -42.81
N LEU A 11 -8.11 -15.72 -41.58
CA LEU A 11 -6.79 -15.80 -40.95
C LEU A 11 -6.30 -17.25 -41.09
N THR A 12 -5.18 -17.41 -41.78
CA THR A 12 -4.44 -18.69 -41.91
C THR A 12 -3.52 -18.87 -40.71
N MET A 13 -3.70 -19.94 -39.98
CA MET A 13 -2.82 -20.42 -38.92
C MET A 13 -1.63 -21.16 -39.55
N SER A 14 -0.40 -20.70 -39.28
CA SER A 14 0.83 -21.44 -39.57
C SER A 14 1.31 -22.16 -38.31
N LEU A 15 1.34 -23.48 -38.45
CA LEU A 15 1.86 -24.43 -37.44
C LEU A 15 3.38 -24.55 -37.64
N ILE A 16 4.20 -24.19 -36.65
CA ILE A 16 5.65 -24.43 -36.66
C ILE A 16 5.94 -25.64 -35.76
N THR A 17 6.34 -26.72 -36.39
CA THR A 17 6.83 -27.94 -35.73
C THR A 17 8.34 -27.78 -35.46
N VAL A 18 8.74 -27.93 -34.21
CA VAL A 18 10.16 -28.01 -33.81
C VAL A 18 10.50 -29.48 -33.59
N THR A 19 11.40 -29.98 -34.41
CA THR A 19 11.99 -31.35 -34.29
C THR A 19 13.27 -31.24 -33.41
N ALA A 20 13.29 -32.03 -32.35
CA ALA A 20 14.48 -32.24 -31.53
C ALA A 20 15.39 -33.31 -32.15
N LEU A 21 16.66 -33.00 -32.32
CA LEU A 21 17.69 -33.95 -32.69
C LEU A 21 18.49 -34.36 -31.45
N VAL A 22 18.38 -35.61 -31.09
CA VAL A 22 19.23 -36.30 -30.12
C VAL A 22 20.42 -36.88 -30.90
N SER A 23 21.67 -36.57 -30.46
CA SER A 23 22.87 -37.22 -30.94
C SER A 23 23.59 -37.85 -29.76
N CYS A 24 23.58 -39.18 -29.73
CA CYS A 24 24.48 -40.01 -28.93
C CYS A 24 25.76 -40.29 -29.72
N GLY A 25 26.90 -40.21 -29.12
CA GLY A 25 28.15 -40.68 -29.67
C GLY A 25 29.08 -41.13 -28.57
N ASN A 26 29.32 -42.46 -28.63
CA ASN A 26 30.10 -43.26 -27.67
C ASN A 26 31.56 -43.41 -28.10
N SER A 27 32.43 -43.58 -27.11
CA SER A 27 33.65 -44.42 -27.02
C SER A 27 34.92 -44.01 -27.76
N SER A 28 36.04 -43.92 -27.09
CA SER A 28 36.90 -45.09 -26.85
C SER A 28 38.18 -44.74 -26.05
N ILE A 29 38.57 -45.69 -25.27
CA ILE A 29 39.75 -45.80 -24.41
C ILE A 29 41.02 -46.04 -25.27
N ILE A 30 42.15 -45.36 -24.96
CA ILE A 30 43.51 -45.92 -25.15
C ILE A 30 44.38 -45.45 -24.00
N SER A 31 44.91 -46.43 -23.25
CA SER A 31 45.93 -46.34 -22.24
C SER A 31 47.34 -46.25 -22.84
N SER A 32 48.20 -45.39 -22.30
CA SER A 32 49.63 -45.65 -22.28
C SER A 32 50.30 -44.96 -21.10
N SER A 33 50.97 -45.79 -20.32
CA SER A 33 51.80 -45.52 -19.17
C SER A 33 53.13 -44.89 -19.56
N SER A 34 53.60 -43.88 -18.83
CA SER A 34 55.01 -43.73 -18.49
C SER A 34 55.21 -42.84 -17.27
N SER A 35 55.99 -43.37 -16.38
CA SER A 35 56.46 -42.82 -15.11
C SER A 35 57.39 -41.61 -15.28
N SER A 36 57.34 -40.65 -14.37
CA SER A 36 58.37 -40.30 -13.38
C SER A 36 58.34 -38.82 -12.97
N SER A 37 58.67 -38.68 -11.74
CA SER A 37 59.23 -37.54 -11.00
C SER A 37 58.25 -36.65 -10.19
N ILE A 38 58.36 -36.89 -8.90
CA ILE A 38 57.84 -36.10 -7.79
C ILE A 38 58.58 -34.76 -7.75
N SER A 39 57.83 -33.68 -7.84
CA SER A 39 58.20 -32.40 -7.25
C SER A 39 56.98 -31.84 -6.52
N SER A 40 57.10 -31.85 -5.21
CA SER A 40 56.14 -31.24 -4.28
C SER A 40 56.16 -29.71 -4.47
N SER A 41 55.16 -29.20 -5.14
CA SER A 41 54.79 -27.79 -5.05
C SER A 41 53.53 -27.68 -4.25
N THR A 42 53.64 -27.19 -3.03
CA THR A 42 52.56 -26.73 -2.18
C THR A 42 51.84 -25.59 -2.87
N SER A 43 50.77 -25.90 -3.58
CA SER A 43 49.83 -24.87 -4.04
C SER A 43 48.95 -24.49 -2.85
N SER A 44 49.28 -23.38 -2.21
CA SER A 44 48.34 -22.65 -1.36
C SER A 44 47.19 -22.22 -2.24
N SER A 45 46.07 -22.93 -2.15
CA SER A 45 44.77 -22.45 -2.65
C SER A 45 44.38 -21.26 -1.78
N SER A 46 44.69 -20.06 -2.26
CA SER A 46 44.05 -18.83 -1.80
C SER A 46 42.59 -18.91 -2.25
N SER A 47 41.73 -19.33 -1.36
CA SER A 47 40.31 -19.02 -1.47
C SER A 47 40.19 -17.50 -1.43
N SER A 48 40.07 -16.85 -2.57
CA SER A 48 39.59 -15.48 -2.64
C SER A 48 38.13 -15.47 -2.23
N SER A 49 37.88 -15.32 -0.91
CA SER A 49 36.62 -14.78 -0.48
C SER A 49 36.52 -13.38 -1.08
N SER A 50 35.69 -13.19 -2.08
CA SER A 50 35.27 -11.85 -2.48
C SER A 50 34.62 -11.23 -1.23
N GLU A 51 35.30 -10.29 -0.57
CA GLU A 51 34.65 -9.45 0.44
C GLU A 51 33.46 -8.77 -0.25
N GLU A 52 32.25 -9.13 0.16
CA GLU A 52 31.03 -8.47 -0.32
C GLU A 52 31.13 -7.02 0.12
N THR A 53 31.11 -6.08 -0.83
CA THR A 53 31.25 -4.65 -0.53
C THR A 53 30.06 -4.23 0.34
N LYS A 54 30.33 -3.83 1.57
CA LYS A 54 29.29 -3.39 2.51
C LYS A 54 28.71 -2.05 2.07
N VAL A 55 27.42 -2.05 1.75
CA VAL A 55 26.65 -0.86 1.33
C VAL A 55 26.19 -0.11 2.56
N ASN A 56 26.52 1.17 2.72
CA ASN A 56 26.11 1.99 3.86
C ASN A 56 25.31 3.24 3.46
N VAL A 57 25.12 3.48 2.17
CA VAL A 57 24.28 4.54 1.62
C VAL A 57 23.45 3.95 0.48
N LEU A 58 22.15 4.18 0.50
CA LEU A 58 21.23 3.91 -0.59
C LEU A 58 20.77 5.25 -1.16
N GLU A 59 21.18 5.54 -2.39
CA GLU A 59 20.83 6.76 -3.13
C GLU A 59 20.77 6.46 -4.62
N ASN A 60 20.17 7.35 -5.41
CA ASN A 60 19.99 7.14 -6.84
C ASN A 60 19.29 5.80 -7.13
N GLU A 61 19.85 4.99 -8.02
CA GLU A 61 19.30 3.69 -8.43
C GLU A 61 19.32 2.65 -7.29
N ASP A 62 20.19 2.81 -6.29
CA ASP A 62 20.22 1.92 -5.10
C ASP A 62 18.92 1.98 -4.30
N LEU A 63 18.13 3.06 -4.44
CA LEU A 63 16.79 3.16 -3.87
C LEU A 63 15.79 2.14 -4.48
N THR A 64 16.15 1.47 -5.58
CA THR A 64 15.34 0.39 -6.17
C THR A 64 15.97 -0.98 -5.96
N SER A 65 17.02 -1.06 -5.14
CA SER A 65 17.77 -2.30 -4.88
C SER A 65 17.08 -3.21 -3.85
N GLU A 66 17.63 -4.41 -3.71
CA GLU A 66 17.17 -5.42 -2.75
C GLU A 66 17.44 -5.08 -1.26
N TYR A 67 18.08 -3.96 -0.96
CA TYR A 67 18.33 -3.51 0.42
C TYR A 67 17.15 -2.75 1.03
N ILE A 68 16.19 -2.30 0.22
CA ILE A 68 15.04 -1.53 0.68
C ILE A 68 13.74 -2.15 0.19
N HIS A 69 12.82 -2.38 1.11
CA HIS A 69 11.47 -2.83 0.79
C HIS A 69 10.49 -1.66 0.85
N TRP A 70 9.91 -1.31 -0.30
CA TRP A 70 8.92 -0.24 -0.39
C TRP A 70 7.54 -0.78 -0.07
N ILE A 71 6.83 -0.11 0.84
CA ILE A 71 5.48 -0.44 1.28
C ILE A 71 4.50 0.51 0.60
N GLY A 72 3.44 -0.04 -0.01
CA GLY A 72 2.44 0.72 -0.77
C GLY A 72 2.88 1.04 -2.20
N ARG A 73 2.22 2.03 -2.84
CA ARG A 73 2.52 2.43 -4.22
C ARG A 73 3.60 3.50 -4.24
N THR A 74 4.71 3.21 -4.89
CA THR A 74 5.85 4.10 -5.04
C THR A 74 6.22 4.33 -6.49
N ASP A 75 6.96 5.41 -6.75
CA ASP A 75 7.38 5.81 -8.08
C ASP A 75 8.82 6.36 -8.03
N TYR A 76 9.76 5.63 -8.63
CA TYR A 76 11.12 6.14 -8.80
C TYR A 76 11.15 7.20 -9.92
N ASP A 77 11.57 8.40 -9.55
CA ASP A 77 11.79 9.54 -10.46
C ASP A 77 13.28 9.62 -10.80
N GLU A 78 13.65 9.08 -11.97
CA GLU A 78 15.04 9.06 -12.46
C GLU A 78 15.64 10.47 -12.60
N LYS A 79 14.81 11.48 -12.96
CA LYS A 79 15.30 12.85 -13.18
C LYS A 79 15.68 13.55 -11.88
N GLN A 80 15.03 13.17 -10.78
CA GLN A 80 15.26 13.75 -9.47
C GLN A 80 15.97 12.79 -8.51
N ALA A 81 16.30 11.59 -8.98
CA ALA A 81 16.98 10.53 -8.23
C ALA A 81 16.33 10.29 -6.85
N ARG A 82 15.01 10.06 -6.85
CA ARG A 82 14.26 9.87 -5.61
C ARG A 82 13.05 8.95 -5.83
N VAL A 83 12.57 8.30 -4.77
CA VAL A 83 11.32 7.54 -4.77
C VAL A 83 10.21 8.40 -4.20
N ASN A 84 9.20 8.71 -5.03
CA ASN A 84 8.00 9.43 -4.64
C ASN A 84 6.98 8.47 -4.05
N PHE A 85 6.23 8.93 -3.04
CA PHE A 85 5.05 8.26 -2.51
C PHE A 85 3.96 9.28 -2.18
N TYR A 86 2.76 8.92 -2.58
CA TYR A 86 1.61 9.80 -2.63
C TYR A 86 0.60 9.46 -1.54
N TYR A 87 0.15 8.21 -1.51
CA TYR A 87 -0.87 7.74 -0.56
C TYR A 87 -0.34 7.68 0.87
N THR A 88 -1.28 7.66 1.80
CA THR A 88 -1.00 7.41 3.22
C THR A 88 -0.57 5.95 3.46
N ALA A 89 0.05 5.67 4.61
CA ALA A 89 0.63 4.36 4.95
C ALA A 89 1.64 3.81 3.92
N THR A 90 2.15 4.67 3.03
CA THR A 90 3.26 4.35 2.13
C THR A 90 4.58 4.68 2.82
N GLY A 91 5.59 3.87 2.61
CA GLY A 91 6.90 4.06 3.21
C GLY A 91 7.88 2.97 2.79
N PHE A 92 8.80 2.63 3.68
CA PHE A 92 9.77 1.57 3.44
C PHE A 92 10.18 0.84 4.72
N GLU A 93 10.84 -0.30 4.53
CA GLU A 93 11.54 -1.07 5.54
C GLU A 93 12.95 -1.39 5.07
N VAL A 94 13.94 -1.31 5.98
CA VAL A 94 15.33 -1.70 5.77
C VAL A 94 15.85 -2.49 6.96
N ASN A 95 16.75 -3.45 6.68
CA ASN A 95 17.55 -4.11 7.69
C ASN A 95 18.98 -3.55 7.60
N PHE A 96 19.59 -3.26 8.73
CA PHE A 96 20.95 -2.74 8.77
C PHE A 96 21.71 -3.17 10.03
N TYR A 97 23.02 -3.27 9.90
CA TYR A 97 23.93 -3.41 11.03
C TYR A 97 24.53 -2.03 11.35
N GLY A 98 24.37 -1.55 12.58
CA GLY A 98 24.86 -0.22 12.94
C GLY A 98 24.32 0.28 14.28
N THR A 99 24.41 1.57 14.51
CA THR A 99 23.90 2.25 15.71
C THR A 99 22.98 3.43 15.39
N GLU A 100 22.98 3.86 14.11
CA GLU A 100 22.17 4.98 13.65
C GLU A 100 21.75 4.86 12.18
N LEU A 101 20.63 5.50 11.85
CA LEU A 101 20.11 5.58 10.49
C LEU A 101 19.54 6.97 10.24
N SER A 102 19.89 7.55 9.09
CA SER A 102 19.41 8.85 8.62
C SER A 102 18.75 8.74 7.25
N VAL A 103 17.74 9.58 7.01
CA VAL A 103 17.00 9.62 5.75
C VAL A 103 16.92 11.05 5.25
N THR A 104 17.14 11.25 3.95
CA THR A 104 16.92 12.52 3.28
C THR A 104 15.56 12.52 2.59
N PHE A 105 14.68 13.37 3.08
CA PHE A 105 13.31 13.56 2.59
C PHE A 105 13.20 14.74 1.65
N TYR A 106 12.27 14.65 0.72
CA TYR A 106 11.64 15.76 0.04
C TYR A 106 10.17 15.83 0.46
N ALA A 107 9.65 17.03 0.73
CA ALA A 107 8.24 17.23 1.03
C ALA A 107 7.70 18.54 0.43
N GLN A 108 6.70 18.41 -0.45
CA GLN A 108 6.13 19.54 -1.18
C GLN A 108 5.48 20.59 -0.24
N SER A 109 4.88 20.15 0.86
CA SER A 109 4.14 21.00 1.79
C SER A 109 4.84 21.16 3.15
N ALA A 110 6.15 20.95 3.24
CA ALA A 110 6.91 20.98 4.48
C ALA A 110 6.74 22.26 5.28
N THR A 111 6.68 23.42 4.62
CA THR A 111 6.56 24.74 5.26
C THR A 111 5.14 25.13 5.65
N ASP A 112 4.13 24.36 5.24
CA ASP A 112 2.73 24.56 5.64
C ASP A 112 2.45 23.75 6.90
N SER A 113 2.30 24.39 8.04
CA SER A 113 2.09 23.73 9.34
C SER A 113 0.81 22.87 9.40
N GLY A 114 -0.19 23.16 8.56
CA GLY A 114 -1.43 22.38 8.45
C GLY A 114 -1.33 21.16 7.53
N LYS A 115 -0.31 21.13 6.66
CA LYS A 115 -0.14 20.10 5.60
C LYS A 115 1.23 19.43 5.60
N ARG A 116 2.18 19.86 6.43
CA ARG A 116 3.50 19.21 6.49
C ARG A 116 3.33 17.72 6.78
N PRO A 117 4.10 16.84 6.11
CA PRO A 117 3.92 15.40 6.32
C PRO A 117 4.46 14.96 7.68
N TYR A 118 3.73 14.02 8.28
CA TYR A 118 4.12 13.29 9.47
C TYR A 118 4.37 11.84 9.12
N PHE A 119 5.34 11.22 9.81
CA PHE A 119 5.69 9.81 9.68
C PHE A 119 5.72 9.14 11.04
N SER A 120 5.30 7.88 11.07
CA SER A 120 5.56 6.95 12.17
C SER A 120 6.79 6.12 11.84
N ILE A 121 7.66 5.94 12.83
CA ILE A 121 8.91 5.18 12.76
C ILE A 121 8.80 4.03 13.73
N PHE A 122 9.16 2.84 13.25
CA PHE A 122 9.17 1.61 14.03
C PHE A 122 10.57 1.02 13.96
N VAL A 123 11.19 0.81 15.12
CA VAL A 123 12.52 0.21 15.25
C VAL A 123 12.36 -1.14 15.93
N ASP A 124 13.04 -2.17 15.40
CA ASP A 124 13.12 -3.51 15.96
C ASP A 124 11.74 -4.12 16.31
N ASP A 125 10.87 -4.18 15.29
CA ASP A 125 9.51 -4.71 15.37
C ASP A 125 8.57 -3.97 16.34
N ALA A 126 8.94 -2.75 16.76
CA ALA A 126 7.99 -1.87 17.43
C ALA A 126 6.74 -1.69 16.57
N ASP A 127 5.59 -1.47 17.21
CA ASP A 127 4.32 -1.23 16.55
C ASP A 127 3.53 -0.20 17.36
N LEU A 128 2.40 0.28 16.83
CA LEU A 128 1.52 1.17 17.59
C LEU A 128 1.15 0.54 18.96
N PRO A 129 1.14 1.32 20.06
CA PRO A 129 1.33 2.76 20.15
C PRO A 129 2.78 3.21 20.40
N ASN A 130 3.76 2.34 20.22
CA ASN A 130 5.18 2.59 20.53
C ASN A 130 5.96 3.16 19.33
N ASP A 131 5.25 3.70 18.34
CA ASP A 131 5.86 4.38 17.20
C ASP A 131 6.45 5.75 17.63
N GLU A 132 7.59 6.08 17.05
CA GLU A 132 8.12 7.43 17.10
C GLU A 132 7.54 8.26 15.96
N VAL A 133 7.25 9.54 16.18
CA VAL A 133 6.58 10.39 15.19
C VAL A 133 7.45 11.61 14.87
N ILE A 134 7.75 11.78 13.59
CA ILE A 134 8.46 12.94 13.07
C ILE A 134 7.61 13.75 12.10
N SER A 135 7.99 15.02 11.90
CA SER A 135 7.47 15.89 10.82
C SER A 135 8.59 16.39 9.93
N ILE A 136 8.30 16.60 8.65
CA ILE A 136 9.24 17.20 7.70
C ILE A 136 8.92 18.69 7.60
N GLU A 137 9.86 19.55 8.00
CA GLU A 137 9.63 20.99 8.17
C GLU A 137 10.27 21.87 7.10
N THR A 138 11.18 21.29 6.31
CA THR A 138 11.82 21.95 5.16
C THR A 138 11.68 21.09 3.91
N VAL A 139 11.65 21.73 2.72
CA VAL A 139 11.39 21.06 1.43
C VAL A 139 12.32 19.87 1.19
N THR A 140 13.58 20.01 1.57
CA THR A 140 14.55 18.91 1.63
C THR A 140 15.14 18.88 3.03
N GLN A 141 15.09 17.73 3.69
CA GLN A 141 15.53 17.60 5.08
C GLN A 141 16.13 16.22 5.32
N THR A 142 17.34 16.19 5.87
CA THR A 142 17.93 14.95 6.39
C THR A 142 17.60 14.84 7.87
N ILE A 143 17.00 13.72 8.26
CA ILE A 143 16.62 13.43 9.65
C ILE A 143 17.26 12.13 10.07
N LYS A 144 17.83 12.11 11.27
CA LYS A 144 18.30 10.90 11.94
C LYS A 144 17.06 10.22 12.55
N LEU A 145 16.65 9.08 11.98
CA LEU A 145 15.46 8.34 12.39
C LEU A 145 15.73 7.37 13.55
N ALA A 146 16.97 6.90 13.67
CA ALA A 146 17.42 6.07 14.77
C ALA A 146 18.82 6.51 15.18
N SER A 147 19.12 6.50 16.49
CA SER A 147 20.45 6.81 17.03
C SER A 147 20.64 6.24 18.42
N GLY A 148 21.91 5.89 18.73
CA GLY A 148 22.26 5.31 20.01
C GLY A 148 21.72 3.90 20.23
N LEU A 149 21.44 3.18 19.15
CA LEU A 149 21.10 1.76 19.20
C LEU A 149 22.33 0.96 19.68
N THR A 150 22.11 -0.22 20.20
CA THR A 150 23.21 -1.15 20.49
C THR A 150 23.87 -1.57 19.18
N PRO A 151 25.23 -1.64 19.07
CA PRO A 151 25.84 -2.14 17.85
C PRO A 151 25.32 -3.54 17.50
N GLY A 152 24.72 -3.70 16.33
CA GLY A 152 24.09 -4.96 15.95
C GLY A 152 23.16 -4.82 14.75
N GLU A 153 22.40 -5.88 14.49
CA GLU A 153 21.36 -5.92 13.48
C GLU A 153 20.12 -5.20 13.99
N HIS A 154 19.56 -4.36 13.15
CA HIS A 154 18.35 -3.59 13.41
C HIS A 154 17.45 -3.58 12.18
N LYS A 155 16.14 -3.44 12.43
CA LYS A 155 15.11 -3.21 11.43
C LYS A 155 14.50 -1.83 11.65
N LEU A 156 14.37 -1.04 10.59
CA LEU A 156 13.64 0.22 10.64
C LEU A 156 12.55 0.24 9.57
N LYS A 157 11.32 0.49 10.02
CA LYS A 157 10.17 0.74 9.15
C LYS A 157 9.67 2.17 9.36
N ILE A 158 9.33 2.85 8.27
CA ILE A 158 8.76 4.19 8.29
C ILE A 158 7.50 4.23 7.43
N LEU A 159 6.42 4.84 7.94
CA LEU A 159 5.15 4.97 7.24
C LEU A 159 4.62 6.40 7.30
N LYS A 160 4.24 6.93 6.13
CA LYS A 160 3.62 8.25 5.98
C LYS A 160 2.21 8.26 6.57
N ARG A 161 1.89 9.27 7.39
CA ARG A 161 0.57 9.43 8.02
C ARG A 161 -0.38 10.33 7.22
N SER A 162 0.16 11.24 6.40
CA SER A 162 -0.59 12.24 5.64
C SER A 162 -1.11 11.71 4.29
N GLU A 163 -2.07 12.43 3.72
CA GLU A 163 -2.80 12.06 2.49
C GLU A 163 -2.18 12.74 1.24
N PRO A 164 -2.58 12.33 0.01
CA PRO A 164 -2.10 12.97 -1.22
C PRO A 164 -2.33 14.48 -1.28
N TYR A 165 -3.52 14.98 -0.92
CA TYR A 165 -3.81 16.42 -0.99
C TYR A 165 -3.01 17.27 -0.01
N ASP A 166 -2.34 16.68 0.97
CA ASP A 166 -1.36 17.34 1.82
C ASP A 166 -0.03 17.60 1.12
N GLY A 167 0.22 16.92 0.00
CA GLY A 167 1.39 17.08 -0.84
C GLY A 167 2.22 15.82 -1.02
N VAL A 168 2.98 15.83 -2.10
CA VAL A 168 3.89 14.73 -2.46
C VAL A 168 5.06 14.69 -1.49
N THR A 169 5.46 13.49 -1.15
CA THR A 169 6.64 13.21 -0.33
C THR A 169 7.57 12.27 -1.10
N ALA A 170 8.88 12.39 -0.90
CA ALA A 170 9.84 11.49 -1.51
C ALA A 170 11.05 11.26 -0.59
N ILE A 171 11.83 10.24 -0.91
CA ILE A 171 13.10 9.92 -0.27
C ILE A 171 14.18 9.85 -1.35
N SER A 172 15.31 10.53 -1.10
CA SER A 172 16.46 10.58 -2.01
C SER A 172 17.71 9.90 -1.47
N SER A 173 17.76 9.60 -0.15
CA SER A 173 18.89 8.85 0.43
C SER A 173 18.49 8.22 1.76
N VAL A 174 19.02 7.02 2.01
CA VAL A 174 19.00 6.34 3.31
C VAL A 174 20.43 5.97 3.66
N LYS A 175 20.89 6.28 4.88
CA LYS A 175 22.28 6.12 5.30
C LYS A 175 22.36 5.57 6.71
N THR A 176 23.26 4.61 6.94
CA THR A 176 23.65 4.08 8.24
C THR A 176 25.14 4.32 8.52
N ASP A 177 25.54 4.25 9.78
CA ASP A 177 26.94 4.27 10.22
C ASP A 177 27.65 2.91 10.05
N GLY A 178 26.88 1.85 9.77
CA GLY A 178 27.35 0.50 9.51
C GLY A 178 27.14 0.06 8.05
N HIS A 179 26.24 -0.88 7.81
CA HIS A 179 25.90 -1.35 6.46
C HIS A 179 24.46 -1.87 6.39
N PHE A 180 23.89 -1.86 5.18
CA PHE A 180 22.58 -2.44 4.92
C PHE A 180 22.69 -3.93 4.69
N GLU A 181 21.70 -4.67 5.17
CA GLU A 181 21.45 -6.07 4.86
C GLU A 181 20.35 -6.18 3.81
N LYS A 182 20.44 -7.21 2.95
CA LYS A 182 19.40 -7.45 1.95
C LYS A 182 18.06 -7.74 2.61
N TYR A 183 17.01 -7.12 2.08
CA TYR A 183 15.67 -7.42 2.54
C TYR A 183 15.24 -8.80 2.04
N VAL A 184 14.79 -9.65 2.96
CA VAL A 184 14.23 -10.96 2.64
C VAL A 184 12.73 -10.89 2.82
N ALA A 185 11.99 -10.99 1.72
CA ALA A 185 10.53 -10.97 1.74
C ALA A 185 9.99 -12.25 2.42
N ASP A 186 8.98 -12.08 3.26
CA ASP A 186 8.19 -13.22 3.73
C ASP A 186 7.15 -13.58 2.65
N GLU A 187 7.35 -14.72 1.99
CA GLU A 187 6.45 -15.20 0.93
C GLU A 187 5.03 -15.48 1.44
N ASN A 188 4.85 -15.66 2.75
CA ASN A 188 3.55 -15.88 3.38
C ASN A 188 2.94 -14.59 3.95
N GLN A 189 3.57 -13.44 3.75
CA GLN A 189 3.08 -12.14 4.20
C GLN A 189 1.73 -11.86 3.58
N LEU A 190 0.68 -11.75 4.40
CA LEU A 190 -0.65 -11.33 3.96
C LEU A 190 -0.60 -9.89 3.42
N LYS A 191 -1.44 -9.62 2.42
CA LYS A 191 -1.50 -8.33 1.72
C LYS A 191 -2.93 -7.80 1.73
N PHE A 192 -3.14 -6.66 2.40
CA PHE A 192 -4.45 -6.01 2.48
C PHE A 192 -4.46 -4.70 1.71
N GLN A 193 -5.32 -4.61 0.69
CA GLN A 193 -5.54 -3.37 -0.04
C GLN A 193 -6.71 -2.60 0.57
N ILE A 194 -6.52 -1.28 0.78
CA ILE A 194 -7.43 -0.45 1.55
C ILE A 194 -7.83 0.75 0.72
N LEU A 195 -9.11 0.79 0.32
CA LEU A 195 -9.64 1.71 -0.68
C LEU A 195 -10.69 2.64 -0.06
N GLY A 196 -10.57 3.95 -0.26
CA GLY A 196 -11.63 4.83 0.20
C GLY A 196 -11.31 6.31 0.31
N ALA A 197 -11.96 6.97 1.26
CA ALA A 197 -11.87 8.40 1.47
C ALA A 197 -11.35 8.76 2.88
N SER A 198 -11.86 9.83 3.48
CA SER A 198 -11.40 10.37 4.77
C SER A 198 -11.42 9.36 5.93
N GLY A 199 -12.41 8.49 6.00
CA GLY A 199 -12.48 7.44 7.02
C GLY A 199 -11.32 6.45 6.94
N ILE A 200 -10.90 6.11 5.73
CA ILE A 200 -9.72 5.26 5.47
C ILE A 200 -8.42 6.02 5.76
N SER A 201 -8.36 7.29 5.37
CA SER A 201 -7.16 8.12 5.55
C SER A 201 -6.93 8.57 7.00
N GLY A 202 -7.84 8.28 7.92
CA GLY A 202 -7.73 8.69 9.33
C GLY A 202 -7.80 10.19 9.53
N HIS A 203 -8.63 10.89 8.74
CA HIS A 203 -8.85 12.33 8.78
C HIS A 203 -9.29 12.78 10.17
N GLY A 204 -8.45 13.56 10.85
CA GLY A 204 -8.77 14.09 12.17
C GLY A 204 -8.88 13.05 13.29
N SER A 205 -8.46 11.80 13.08
CA SER A 205 -8.66 10.68 14.01
C SER A 205 -8.01 10.88 15.39
N LEU A 206 -6.94 11.67 15.46
CA LEU A 206 -6.18 11.99 16.67
C LEU A 206 -6.50 13.39 17.22
N GLY A 207 -7.48 14.07 16.65
CA GLY A 207 -7.86 15.43 17.06
C GLY A 207 -9.03 15.44 18.00
N GLU A 208 -9.21 16.58 18.66
CA GLU A 208 -10.31 16.82 19.60
C GLU A 208 -11.61 17.19 18.86
N PRO A 209 -12.78 16.89 19.42
CA PRO A 209 -14.07 17.34 18.89
C PRO A 209 -14.09 18.86 18.64
N ASN A 210 -14.81 19.28 17.61
CA ASN A 210 -14.97 20.69 17.24
C ASN A 210 -13.67 21.43 16.89
N THR A 211 -12.58 20.73 16.64
CA THR A 211 -11.32 21.30 16.13
C THR A 211 -11.19 21.07 14.64
N GLY A 212 -10.34 21.89 14.00
CA GLY A 212 -10.02 21.72 12.57
C GLY A 212 -9.05 20.55 12.33
N ARG A 213 -9.16 19.94 11.16
CA ARG A 213 -8.21 18.93 10.70
C ARG A 213 -6.88 19.55 10.25
N ASN A 214 -5.79 18.90 10.61
CA ASN A 214 -4.46 19.11 10.05
C ASN A 214 -3.70 17.77 9.99
N THR A 215 -2.50 17.75 9.41
CA THR A 215 -1.71 16.51 9.29
C THR A 215 -1.20 15.98 10.63
N LYS A 216 -1.02 16.84 11.63
CA LYS A 216 -0.60 16.42 12.98
C LYS A 216 -1.68 15.57 13.68
N ASN A 217 -2.95 15.95 13.51
CA ASN A 217 -4.08 15.26 14.14
C ASN A 217 -4.77 14.22 13.23
N SER A 218 -4.11 13.83 12.13
CA SER A 218 -4.64 12.83 11.18
C SER A 218 -3.65 11.69 10.99
N SER A 219 -4.15 10.45 10.95
CA SER A 219 -3.29 9.29 10.76
C SER A 219 -4.08 8.08 10.27
N SER A 220 -3.78 7.60 9.08
CA SER A 220 -4.32 6.33 8.57
C SER A 220 -3.89 5.13 9.39
N LEU A 221 -2.72 5.21 10.05
CA LEU A 221 -2.22 4.13 10.90
C LEU A 221 -3.09 3.95 12.17
N HIS A 222 -3.86 4.98 12.52
CA HIS A 222 -4.85 4.96 13.61
C HIS A 222 -6.28 4.81 13.09
N ALA A 223 -6.45 4.52 11.78
CA ALA A 223 -7.74 4.26 11.17
C ALA A 223 -8.01 2.76 11.05
N PHE A 224 -9.29 2.40 11.01
CA PHE A 224 -9.73 1.00 11.04
C PHE A 224 -9.09 0.13 9.95
N GLY A 225 -8.78 0.67 8.77
CA GLY A 225 -8.16 -0.09 7.68
C GLY A 225 -6.78 -0.63 8.05
N TYR A 226 -5.88 0.23 8.55
CA TYR A 226 -4.56 -0.19 9.01
C TYR A 226 -4.62 -1.04 10.27
N LEU A 227 -5.45 -0.66 11.25
CA LEU A 227 -5.61 -1.41 12.49
C LEU A 227 -6.10 -2.84 12.21
N THR A 228 -7.06 -3.02 11.29
CA THR A 228 -7.50 -4.35 10.85
C THR A 228 -6.35 -5.15 10.22
N ALA A 229 -5.62 -4.56 9.27
CA ALA A 229 -4.50 -5.25 8.61
C ALA A 229 -3.42 -5.67 9.62
N ARG A 230 -3.11 -4.81 10.59
CA ARG A 230 -2.17 -5.08 11.67
C ARG A 230 -2.58 -6.31 12.50
N MET A 231 -3.87 -6.51 12.75
CA MET A 231 -4.35 -7.69 13.50
C MET A 231 -4.02 -9.01 12.79
N PHE A 232 -3.84 -9.00 11.48
CA PHE A 232 -3.42 -10.15 10.68
C PHE A 232 -1.92 -10.13 10.34
N ASN A 233 -1.16 -9.17 10.86
CA ASN A 233 0.22 -8.89 10.47
C ASN A 233 0.35 -8.71 8.94
N ALA A 234 -0.65 -8.12 8.29
CA ALA A 234 -0.68 -7.95 6.85
C ALA A 234 0.06 -6.67 6.42
N GLU A 235 0.78 -6.76 5.30
CA GLU A 235 1.28 -5.59 4.59
C GLU A 235 0.11 -4.82 3.97
N THR A 236 0.21 -3.50 3.90
CA THR A 236 -0.89 -2.65 3.45
C THR A 236 -0.55 -1.87 2.20
N GLN A 237 -1.54 -1.73 1.30
CA GLN A 237 -1.50 -0.78 0.20
C GLN A 237 -2.76 0.08 0.20
N PHE A 238 -2.60 1.38 0.37
CA PHE A 238 -3.70 2.32 0.41
C PHE A 238 -3.92 3.00 -0.95
N VAL A 239 -5.19 3.16 -1.32
CA VAL A 239 -5.64 4.08 -2.36
C VAL A 239 -6.77 4.92 -1.76
N SER A 240 -6.39 6.03 -1.15
CA SER A 240 -7.35 6.87 -0.43
C SER A 240 -6.95 8.35 -0.44
N ASN A 241 -7.95 9.21 -0.38
CA ASN A 241 -7.81 10.63 -0.10
C ASN A 241 -9.14 11.19 0.41
N SER A 242 -9.09 12.08 1.39
CA SER A 242 -10.29 12.78 1.88
C SER A 242 -11.02 13.48 0.74
N GLY A 243 -12.35 13.39 0.74
CA GLY A 243 -13.18 13.98 -0.30
C GLY A 243 -13.34 13.14 -1.57
N LEU A 244 -12.66 12.00 -1.74
CA LEU A 244 -12.95 11.10 -2.86
C LEU A 244 -14.37 10.56 -2.77
N GLY A 245 -15.08 10.53 -3.90
CA GLY A 245 -16.30 9.77 -4.10
C GLY A 245 -16.06 8.54 -4.97
N LEU A 246 -17.05 7.70 -5.08
CA LEU A 246 -17.07 6.60 -6.03
C LEU A 246 -17.38 7.11 -7.44
N VAL A 247 -18.29 8.09 -7.54
CA VAL A 247 -18.70 8.78 -8.76
C VAL A 247 -18.50 10.28 -8.59
N TRP A 248 -19.05 10.86 -7.50
CA TRP A 248 -19.01 12.27 -7.17
C TRP A 248 -18.32 12.52 -5.85
N GLY A 249 -17.44 13.49 -5.83
CA GLY A 249 -16.69 13.87 -4.63
C GLY A 249 -16.35 15.34 -4.61
N ALA A 250 -15.49 15.73 -3.69
CA ALA A 250 -15.01 17.11 -3.59
C ALA A 250 -13.88 17.44 -4.58
N HIS A 251 -13.41 16.45 -5.35
CA HIS A 251 -12.24 16.55 -6.22
C HIS A 251 -12.57 16.11 -7.66
N PRO A 252 -11.74 16.50 -8.66
CA PRO A 252 -11.92 16.08 -10.06
C PRO A 252 -11.76 14.56 -10.26
N THR A 253 -10.93 13.92 -9.43
CA THR A 253 -10.69 12.48 -9.47
C THR A 253 -11.62 11.77 -8.49
N ASN A 254 -12.17 10.64 -8.93
CA ASN A 254 -12.89 9.69 -8.05
C ASN A 254 -12.06 8.44 -7.78
N LEU A 255 -12.52 7.59 -6.84
CA LEU A 255 -11.77 6.38 -6.45
C LEU A 255 -11.56 5.42 -7.64
N ARG A 256 -12.56 5.23 -8.51
CA ARG A 256 -12.44 4.31 -9.65
C ARG A 256 -11.30 4.70 -10.59
N LYS A 257 -11.13 6.01 -10.86
CA LYS A 257 -10.01 6.51 -11.66
C LYS A 257 -8.69 6.41 -10.87
N ALA A 258 -8.67 6.82 -9.60
CA ALA A 258 -7.46 6.78 -8.77
C ALA A 258 -6.88 5.36 -8.63
N TYR A 259 -7.74 4.34 -8.71
CA TYR A 259 -7.38 2.94 -8.50
C TYR A 259 -6.32 2.41 -9.47
N ASP A 260 -6.31 2.90 -10.70
CA ASP A 260 -5.41 2.41 -11.77
C ASP A 260 -4.07 3.16 -11.83
N TYR A 261 -3.87 4.18 -11.00
CA TYR A 261 -2.67 5.01 -11.05
C TYR A 261 -1.79 4.87 -9.79
N VAL A 262 -0.50 5.17 -9.95
CA VAL A 262 0.49 5.08 -8.87
C VAL A 262 0.18 6.03 -7.72
N GLY A 263 -0.49 7.16 -7.98
CA GLY A 263 -0.78 8.15 -6.97
C GLY A 263 -1.68 9.29 -7.41
N LEU A 264 -1.96 10.17 -6.45
CA LEU A 264 -2.63 11.45 -6.65
C LEU A 264 -1.69 12.59 -6.29
N ASP A 265 -1.71 13.67 -7.03
CA ASP A 265 -0.99 14.90 -6.72
C ASP A 265 -1.69 15.72 -5.62
N LYS A 266 -1.10 16.86 -5.24
CA LYS A 266 -1.65 17.78 -4.23
C LYS A 266 -3.03 18.34 -4.61
N SER A 267 -3.38 18.38 -5.89
CA SER A 267 -4.68 18.83 -6.39
C SER A 267 -5.67 17.68 -6.58
N VAL A 268 -5.28 16.48 -6.16
CA VAL A 268 -6.04 15.22 -6.27
C VAL A 268 -6.33 14.85 -7.73
N ASN A 269 -5.42 15.21 -8.65
CA ASN A 269 -5.39 14.62 -9.98
C ASN A 269 -4.53 13.37 -9.95
N VAL A 270 -4.80 12.43 -10.85
CA VAL A 270 -3.93 11.26 -11.01
C VAL A 270 -2.54 11.69 -11.46
N VAL A 271 -1.53 11.06 -10.90
CA VAL A 271 -0.18 11.08 -11.47
C VAL A 271 -0.21 10.21 -12.71
N GLU A 272 0.15 10.76 -13.86
CA GLU A 272 0.02 10.09 -15.18
C GLU A 272 1.04 8.92 -15.33
N LYS A 273 0.97 7.98 -14.39
CA LYS A 273 1.71 6.70 -14.38
C LYS A 273 0.77 5.63 -13.84
N GLU A 274 0.46 4.66 -14.68
CA GLU A 274 -0.39 3.52 -14.29
C GLU A 274 0.31 2.64 -13.25
N TRP A 275 -0.50 2.09 -12.35
CA TRP A 275 -0.03 1.11 -11.37
C TRP A 275 0.01 -0.28 -11.99
N ASN A 276 1.11 -0.99 -11.80
CA ASN A 276 1.20 -2.41 -12.20
C ASN A 276 0.50 -3.30 -11.16
N HIS A 277 -0.75 -3.61 -11.39
CA HIS A 277 -1.56 -4.44 -10.49
C HIS A 277 -1.03 -5.88 -10.31
N THR A 278 -0.16 -6.37 -11.20
CA THR A 278 0.41 -7.72 -11.07
C THR A 278 1.62 -7.76 -10.13
N SER A 279 2.22 -6.61 -9.81
CA SER A 279 3.38 -6.54 -8.92
C SER A 279 3.03 -6.74 -7.44
N TRP A 280 1.76 -6.53 -7.07
CA TRP A 280 1.28 -6.65 -5.70
C TRP A 280 -0.18 -7.08 -5.68
N VAL A 281 -0.45 -8.34 -5.34
CA VAL A 281 -1.78 -8.96 -5.38
C VAL A 281 -2.33 -9.06 -3.95
N PRO A 282 -3.49 -8.44 -3.64
CA PRO A 282 -4.07 -8.49 -2.30
C PRO A 282 -4.80 -9.81 -2.02
N ASP A 283 -4.67 -10.31 -0.79
CA ASP A 283 -5.50 -11.39 -0.24
C ASP A 283 -6.90 -10.87 0.13
N VAL A 284 -6.96 -9.64 0.67
CA VAL A 284 -8.21 -8.98 1.08
C VAL A 284 -8.20 -7.53 0.60
N VAL A 285 -9.35 -7.09 0.09
CA VAL A 285 -9.60 -5.67 -0.24
C VAL A 285 -10.66 -5.12 0.71
N ILE A 286 -10.33 -4.05 1.45
CA ILE A 286 -11.25 -3.33 2.33
C ILE A 286 -11.69 -2.05 1.62
N VAL A 287 -12.98 -1.84 1.42
CA VAL A 287 -13.54 -0.68 0.72
C VAL A 287 -14.46 0.11 1.65
N ASN A 288 -14.20 1.41 1.81
CA ASN A 288 -15.10 2.35 2.48
C ASN A 288 -15.24 3.63 1.66
N ILE A 289 -16.31 3.73 0.88
CA ILE A 289 -16.55 4.82 -0.07
C ILE A 289 -18.06 5.11 -0.19
N GLY A 290 -18.41 6.26 -0.73
CA GLY A 290 -19.80 6.65 -1.05
C GLY A 290 -20.34 7.78 -0.17
N GLY A 291 -19.75 8.05 0.99
CA GLY A 291 -20.16 9.17 1.83
C GLY A 291 -20.12 10.52 1.12
N ASN A 292 -19.04 10.78 0.40
CA ASN A 292 -18.86 12.01 -0.37
C ASN A 292 -19.80 12.11 -1.58
N ASP A 293 -20.19 10.99 -2.19
CA ASP A 293 -21.20 10.98 -3.25
C ASP A 293 -22.54 11.53 -2.74
N TRP A 294 -22.90 11.18 -1.49
CA TRP A 294 -24.09 11.72 -0.84
C TRP A 294 -23.93 13.19 -0.47
N THR A 295 -22.92 13.55 0.27
CA THR A 295 -22.75 14.91 0.80
C THR A 295 -22.45 15.94 -0.27
N SER A 296 -21.69 15.58 -1.30
CA SER A 296 -21.29 16.51 -2.36
C SER A 296 -22.33 16.62 -3.50
N TYR A 297 -23.17 15.59 -3.70
CA TYR A 297 -24.03 15.57 -4.88
C TYR A 297 -25.46 15.04 -4.60
N ILE A 298 -25.61 13.76 -4.20
CA ILE A 298 -26.92 13.09 -4.23
C ILE A 298 -27.95 13.75 -3.32
N SER A 299 -27.56 14.13 -2.08
CA SER A 299 -28.47 14.74 -1.11
C SER A 299 -29.01 16.10 -1.55
N ASN A 300 -28.35 16.77 -2.47
CA ASN A 300 -28.72 18.09 -2.97
C ASN A 300 -29.68 18.01 -4.16
N LEU A 301 -30.00 16.82 -4.67
CA LEU A 301 -30.91 16.63 -5.79
C LEU A 301 -32.36 16.56 -5.33
N SER A 302 -33.26 17.24 -6.04
CA SER A 302 -34.71 17.14 -5.85
C SER A 302 -35.25 15.74 -6.22
N ASN A 303 -34.66 15.11 -7.24
CA ASN A 303 -34.90 13.72 -7.63
C ASN A 303 -33.60 12.92 -7.57
N GLN A 304 -33.42 12.11 -6.52
CA GLN A 304 -32.24 11.32 -6.28
C GLN A 304 -32.21 9.99 -7.07
N GLY A 305 -33.34 9.53 -7.61
CA GLY A 305 -33.47 8.22 -8.24
C GLY A 305 -32.42 7.92 -9.29
N PRO A 306 -32.23 8.75 -10.33
CA PRO A 306 -31.21 8.51 -11.36
C PRO A 306 -29.77 8.45 -10.80
N ALA A 307 -29.42 9.32 -9.86
CA ALA A 307 -28.11 9.34 -9.25
C ALA A 307 -27.85 8.10 -8.37
N LYS A 308 -28.84 7.61 -7.64
CA LYS A 308 -28.75 6.34 -6.90
C LYS A 308 -28.53 5.14 -7.81
N ILE A 309 -29.18 5.10 -8.97
CA ILE A 309 -28.96 4.05 -9.99
C ILE A 309 -27.51 4.12 -10.48
N GLN A 310 -27.00 5.29 -10.81
CA GLN A 310 -25.61 5.46 -11.25
C GLN A 310 -24.59 5.09 -10.16
N PHE A 311 -24.86 5.44 -8.90
CA PHE A 311 -24.02 5.03 -7.77
C PHE A 311 -24.00 3.49 -7.62
N LYS A 312 -25.13 2.81 -7.67
CA LYS A 312 -25.22 1.34 -7.62
C LYS A 312 -24.46 0.68 -8.76
N GLN A 313 -24.58 1.23 -9.97
CA GLN A 313 -23.81 0.75 -11.11
C GLN A 313 -22.31 0.91 -10.89
N ALA A 314 -21.86 2.03 -10.32
CA ALA A 314 -20.46 2.27 -10.00
C ALA A 314 -19.90 1.33 -8.90
N VAL A 315 -20.73 0.90 -7.96
CA VAL A 315 -20.36 -0.16 -6.99
C VAL A 315 -20.06 -1.47 -7.71
N ILE A 316 -20.95 -1.88 -8.62
CA ILE A 316 -20.77 -3.11 -9.42
C ILE A 316 -19.54 -3.00 -10.32
N GLU A 317 -19.31 -1.86 -10.94
CA GLU A 317 -18.15 -1.61 -11.81
C GLU A 317 -16.83 -1.68 -11.03
N LEU A 318 -16.74 -1.08 -9.84
CA LEU A 318 -15.55 -1.19 -8.99
C LEU A 318 -15.29 -2.64 -8.58
N LEU A 319 -16.30 -3.36 -8.12
CA LEU A 319 -16.18 -4.77 -7.74
C LEU A 319 -15.78 -5.66 -8.92
N THR A 320 -16.34 -5.39 -10.10
CA THR A 320 -15.99 -6.10 -11.34
C THR A 320 -14.54 -5.84 -11.72
N HIS A 321 -14.08 -4.61 -11.61
CA HIS A 321 -12.69 -4.24 -11.90
C HIS A 321 -11.72 -4.93 -10.92
N ILE A 322 -12.00 -4.87 -9.62
CA ILE A 322 -11.21 -5.59 -8.59
C ILE A 322 -11.13 -7.09 -8.91
N HIS A 323 -12.26 -7.75 -9.19
CA HIS A 323 -12.27 -9.18 -9.46
C HIS A 323 -11.81 -9.57 -10.89
N THR A 324 -11.64 -8.60 -11.78
CA THR A 324 -10.93 -8.81 -13.06
C THR A 324 -9.43 -8.84 -12.83
N LEU A 325 -8.92 -7.94 -12.01
CA LEU A 325 -7.50 -7.87 -11.64
C LEU A 325 -7.11 -9.01 -10.68
N TYR A 326 -7.97 -9.32 -9.72
CA TYR A 326 -7.73 -10.27 -8.63
C TYR A 326 -8.90 -11.25 -8.47
N PRO A 327 -9.01 -12.29 -9.32
CA PRO A 327 -10.20 -13.12 -9.42
C PRO A 327 -10.62 -13.85 -8.13
N ASN A 328 -9.67 -14.11 -7.23
CA ASN A 328 -9.87 -14.90 -6.02
C ASN A 328 -9.87 -14.07 -4.73
N THR A 329 -9.66 -12.75 -4.81
CA THR A 329 -9.61 -11.90 -3.61
C THR A 329 -10.98 -11.76 -2.96
N ASN A 330 -10.99 -11.62 -1.65
CA ASN A 330 -12.20 -11.32 -0.89
C ASN A 330 -12.29 -9.82 -0.65
N VAL A 331 -13.51 -9.26 -0.79
CA VAL A 331 -13.77 -7.84 -0.58
C VAL A 331 -14.62 -7.63 0.66
N ILE A 332 -14.19 -6.77 1.55
CA ILE A 332 -14.97 -6.30 2.71
C ILE A 332 -15.46 -4.89 2.39
N TRP A 333 -16.74 -4.75 2.13
CA TRP A 333 -17.37 -3.45 1.91
C TRP A 333 -17.87 -2.89 3.22
N VAL A 334 -17.23 -1.84 3.70
CA VAL A 334 -17.49 -1.24 5.01
C VAL A 334 -18.33 0.03 4.86
N HIS A 335 -19.40 0.17 5.65
CA HIS A 335 -20.18 1.39 5.71
C HIS A 335 -20.77 1.61 7.10
N THR A 336 -21.19 2.82 7.41
CA THR A 336 -22.11 3.09 8.53
C THR A 336 -23.54 2.80 8.06
N ASN A 337 -24.47 2.59 8.99
CA ASN A 337 -25.89 2.40 8.65
C ASN A 337 -26.50 3.72 8.14
N SER A 338 -26.25 4.02 6.86
CA SER A 338 -26.56 5.28 6.16
C SER A 338 -27.08 5.01 4.75
N SER A 339 -27.66 6.02 4.11
CA SER A 339 -28.29 5.88 2.79
C SER A 339 -27.33 5.35 1.71
N ASN A 340 -26.07 5.83 1.69
CA ASN A 340 -25.06 5.32 0.75
C ASN A 340 -24.72 3.85 1.03
N GLY A 341 -24.68 3.43 2.29
CA GLY A 341 -24.48 2.04 2.68
C GLY A 341 -25.61 1.13 2.21
N THR A 342 -26.88 1.58 2.37
CA THR A 342 -28.05 0.85 1.91
C THR A 342 -28.03 0.63 0.39
N GLU A 343 -27.69 1.66 -0.38
CA GLU A 343 -27.62 1.53 -1.84
C GLU A 343 -26.44 0.65 -2.29
N ALA A 344 -25.27 0.75 -1.62
CA ALA A 344 -24.15 -0.13 -1.88
C ALA A 344 -24.48 -1.60 -1.56
N GLN A 345 -25.11 -1.87 -0.41
CA GLN A 345 -25.54 -3.22 -0.04
C GLN A 345 -26.54 -3.80 -1.03
N SER A 346 -27.49 -2.99 -1.52
CA SER A 346 -28.42 -3.39 -2.58
C SER A 346 -27.67 -3.78 -3.87
N ALA A 347 -26.70 -2.98 -4.32
CA ALA A 347 -25.91 -3.25 -5.50
C ALA A 347 -25.07 -4.56 -5.35
N ILE A 348 -24.48 -4.76 -4.17
CA ILE A 348 -23.70 -5.97 -3.85
C ILE A 348 -24.60 -7.21 -3.87
N GLY A 349 -25.87 -7.10 -3.42
CA GLY A 349 -26.86 -8.18 -3.48
C GLY A 349 -27.09 -8.67 -4.92
N ASP A 350 -27.02 -7.80 -5.89
CA ASP A 350 -27.20 -8.08 -7.33
C ASP A 350 -25.88 -8.47 -8.04
N TYR A 351 -24.73 -8.35 -7.37
CA TYR A 351 -23.43 -8.63 -7.98
C TYR A 351 -23.18 -10.12 -8.18
N SER A 352 -22.67 -10.49 -9.34
CA SER A 352 -22.49 -11.91 -9.74
C SER A 352 -21.55 -12.69 -8.82
N LYS A 353 -20.49 -12.05 -8.32
CA LYS A 353 -19.53 -12.62 -7.37
C LYS A 353 -19.80 -12.19 -5.91
N ARG A 354 -21.05 -11.91 -5.53
CA ARG A 354 -21.40 -11.45 -4.18
C ARG A 354 -20.94 -12.37 -3.04
N LYS A 355 -20.65 -13.64 -3.30
CA LYS A 355 -20.09 -14.56 -2.30
C LYS A 355 -18.66 -14.21 -1.88
N GLN A 356 -17.94 -13.49 -2.73
CA GLN A 356 -16.59 -12.96 -2.45
C GLN A 356 -16.66 -11.52 -1.86
N VAL A 357 -17.86 -11.01 -1.53
CA VAL A 357 -18.03 -9.67 -0.97
C VAL A 357 -18.83 -9.77 0.33
N LYS A 358 -18.24 -9.34 1.44
CA LYS A 358 -18.93 -9.23 2.73
C LYS A 358 -19.19 -7.77 3.05
N VAL A 359 -20.46 -7.44 3.31
CA VAL A 359 -20.86 -6.11 3.76
C VAL A 359 -20.77 -6.05 5.28
N VAL A 360 -20.06 -5.03 5.79
CA VAL A 360 -19.84 -4.82 7.22
C VAL A 360 -20.34 -3.45 7.63
N VAL A 361 -21.18 -3.40 8.66
CA VAL A 361 -21.64 -2.15 9.26
C VAL A 361 -20.70 -1.80 10.42
N MET A 362 -20.04 -0.65 10.31
CA MET A 362 -19.17 -0.14 11.36
C MET A 362 -19.87 0.91 12.22
N PRO A 363 -19.37 1.22 13.45
CA PRO A 363 -19.88 2.28 14.30
C PRO A 363 -19.90 3.63 13.60
N LYS A 364 -20.88 4.47 13.93
CA LYS A 364 -20.94 5.86 13.49
C LYS A 364 -20.02 6.74 14.32
N VAL A 365 -19.65 7.89 13.75
CA VAL A 365 -18.98 8.98 14.48
C VAL A 365 -19.77 9.31 15.76
N GLY A 366 -19.08 9.40 16.89
CA GLY A 366 -19.68 9.75 18.19
C GLY A 366 -20.67 8.74 18.75
N SER A 367 -20.70 7.48 18.26
CA SER A 367 -21.58 6.44 18.79
C SER A 367 -20.97 5.72 19.99
N ASP A 368 -21.85 5.16 20.82
CA ASP A 368 -21.49 4.29 21.96
C ASP A 368 -20.58 4.96 23.01
N GLY A 369 -20.65 6.29 23.12
CA GLY A 369 -19.88 7.07 24.08
C GLY A 369 -18.47 7.45 23.62
N ASP A 370 -18.06 7.08 22.40
CA ASP A 370 -16.79 7.55 21.85
C ASP A 370 -16.84 9.05 21.56
N PRO A 371 -15.78 9.80 21.82
CA PRO A 371 -15.68 11.17 21.34
C PRO A 371 -15.60 11.18 19.80
N GLU A 372 -15.97 12.30 19.20
CA GLU A 372 -15.64 12.57 17.81
C GLU A 372 -14.16 12.95 17.71
N GLY A 373 -13.56 12.71 16.54
CA GLY A 373 -12.28 13.29 16.17
C GLY A 373 -12.45 14.71 15.62
N ALA A 374 -11.36 15.30 15.16
CA ALA A 374 -11.39 16.62 14.53
C ALA A 374 -12.26 16.62 13.27
N ASN A 375 -12.86 17.77 12.97
CA ASN A 375 -13.69 17.98 11.78
C ASN A 375 -14.86 17.00 11.64
N GLY A 376 -15.46 16.53 12.77
CA GLY A 376 -16.63 15.65 12.79
C GLY A 376 -16.36 14.25 12.20
N HIS A 377 -15.13 13.75 12.27
CA HIS A 377 -14.75 12.41 11.82
C HIS A 377 -14.63 11.43 13.00
N ASN A 378 -14.41 10.17 12.69
CA ASN A 378 -14.21 9.14 13.72
C ASN A 378 -12.93 9.43 14.51
N SER A 379 -12.99 9.37 15.83
CA SER A 379 -11.82 9.32 16.70
C SER A 379 -11.14 7.96 16.62
N VAL A 380 -9.93 7.86 17.17
CA VAL A 380 -9.20 6.60 17.29
C VAL A 380 -10.02 5.51 18.00
N TYR A 381 -10.84 5.84 18.97
CA TYR A 381 -11.68 4.89 19.70
C TYR A 381 -12.71 4.21 18.79
N THR A 382 -13.43 5.00 17.98
CA THR A 382 -14.37 4.47 17.00
C THR A 382 -13.64 3.63 15.92
N HIS A 383 -12.44 4.04 15.53
CA HIS A 383 -11.61 3.27 14.58
C HIS A 383 -11.16 1.93 15.14
N ILE A 384 -10.78 1.84 16.41
CA ILE A 384 -10.40 0.59 17.08
C ILE A 384 -11.57 -0.40 17.10
N ARG A 385 -12.79 0.08 17.48
CA ARG A 385 -13.97 -0.78 17.49
C ARG A 385 -14.36 -1.24 16.09
N ALA A 386 -14.28 -0.35 15.10
CA ALA A 386 -14.54 -0.70 13.71
C ALA A 386 -13.54 -1.75 13.20
N ALA A 387 -12.25 -1.62 13.55
CA ALA A 387 -11.22 -2.56 13.15
C ALA A 387 -11.50 -3.98 13.67
N GLN A 388 -11.94 -4.14 14.93
CA GLN A 388 -12.29 -5.45 15.48
C GLN A 388 -13.47 -6.08 14.72
N ILE A 389 -14.54 -5.32 14.47
CA ILE A 389 -15.70 -5.82 13.72
C ILE A 389 -15.30 -6.27 12.31
N ILE A 390 -14.43 -5.52 11.65
CA ILE A 390 -13.95 -5.85 10.31
C ILE A 390 -13.04 -7.08 10.35
N ALA A 391 -12.14 -7.18 11.33
CA ALA A 391 -11.26 -8.32 11.49
C ALA A 391 -12.04 -9.62 11.74
N ASP A 392 -13.07 -9.58 12.59
CA ASP A 392 -13.95 -10.74 12.84
C ASP A 392 -14.67 -11.15 11.56
N ALA A 393 -15.14 -10.18 10.76
CA ALA A 393 -15.79 -10.43 9.48
C ALA A 393 -14.83 -11.05 8.44
N ILE A 394 -13.57 -10.65 8.43
CA ILE A 394 -12.53 -11.26 7.59
C ILE A 394 -12.28 -12.69 8.03
N THR A 395 -12.09 -12.94 9.33
CA THR A 395 -11.89 -14.29 9.87
C THR A 395 -13.06 -15.22 9.53
N GLU A 396 -14.29 -14.76 9.70
CA GLU A 396 -15.50 -15.54 9.36
C GLU A 396 -15.58 -15.86 7.85
N MET A 397 -15.21 -14.90 6.99
CA MET A 397 -15.31 -15.06 5.54
C MET A 397 -14.19 -15.92 4.95
N THR A 398 -12.97 -15.75 5.44
CA THR A 398 -11.76 -16.27 4.81
C THR A 398 -11.11 -17.44 5.56
N GLY A 399 -11.38 -17.56 6.87
CA GLY A 399 -10.67 -18.47 7.76
C GLY A 399 -9.29 -17.97 8.21
N LEU A 400 -8.86 -16.77 7.77
CA LEU A 400 -7.62 -16.15 8.24
C LEU A 400 -7.68 -15.89 9.75
N LYS A 401 -6.56 -16.09 10.43
CA LYS A 401 -6.47 -15.92 11.88
C LYS A 401 -5.86 -14.56 12.23
N GLN A 402 -6.47 -13.89 13.20
CA GLN A 402 -5.86 -12.73 13.84
C GLN A 402 -4.65 -13.20 14.66
N VAL A 403 -3.50 -12.56 14.49
CA VAL A 403 -2.23 -12.89 15.14
C VAL A 403 -1.75 -11.80 16.10
N LYS A 404 -2.35 -10.62 16.04
CA LYS A 404 -2.12 -9.49 16.97
C LYS A 404 -3.47 -9.02 17.54
N GLU A 405 -3.43 -8.54 18.77
CA GLU A 405 -4.57 -7.89 19.38
C GLU A 405 -4.77 -6.46 18.81
N ASN A 406 -6.00 -5.98 18.84
CA ASN A 406 -6.26 -4.59 18.51
C ASN A 406 -5.70 -3.68 19.62
N ILE A 407 -5.32 -2.44 19.23
CA ILE A 407 -4.80 -1.45 20.18
C ILE A 407 -5.95 -0.99 21.09
N THR A 408 -5.68 -0.96 22.38
CA THR A 408 -6.52 -0.28 23.36
C THR A 408 -5.80 0.98 23.85
N TRP A 409 -6.50 2.13 23.83
CA TRP A 409 -5.98 3.38 24.38
C TRP A 409 -6.51 3.50 25.81
N ASN A 410 -5.58 3.58 26.75
CA ASN A 410 -5.96 3.93 28.11
C ASN A 410 -6.39 5.40 28.11
N ALA A 411 -7.59 5.68 28.64
CA ALA A 411 -8.17 7.01 28.76
C ALA A 411 -7.36 7.87 29.77
#